data_f46bf8ebcb1b167dccf2bd63c9ec0555
#
_entry.id   f46bf8ebcb1b167dccf2bd63c9ec0555
#
_cell.length_a   1.000
_cell.length_b   1.000
_cell.length_c   1.000
_cell.angle_alpha   90.00
_cell.angle_beta   90.00
_cell.angle_gamma   90.00
#
_symmetry.space_group_name_H-M   'P 1'
#
loop_
_entity.id
_entity.type
_entity.pdbx_description
1 polymer ?
#
loop_
_entity_poly.entity_id
_entity_poly.type
_entity_poly.pdbx_seq_one_letter_code
_entity_poly.pdbx_strand_id
1 'polypeptide(L)'
;NILNKTKKDSHKRVIEFGSIKIDLNKLFIYRGSQNLKINSTEKIILEKMINSPGKIFKREEIGKLIDLDKERSIDVIITRLRKKVEENPKSPKYLQTIRGEGYVLWIE
;
A
#
# COMPACT_ATOMS: atom_id res chain seq x y z
N ASN A 1 -30.84 -0.07 5.01
CA ASN A 1 -30.76 0.15 6.31
C ASN A 1 -29.38 0.21 6.86
N ILE A 2 -29.30 0.26 8.13
CA ILE A 2 -28.03 0.51 8.79
C ILE A 2 -27.02 -0.56 8.46
N LEU A 3 -27.44 -1.78 8.46
CA LEU A 3 -26.54 -2.87 8.16
C LEU A 3 -25.93 -2.72 6.79
N ASN A 4 -26.74 -2.26 5.87
CA ASN A 4 -26.25 -2.10 4.51
C ASN A 4 -25.13 -1.07 4.42
N LYS A 5 -25.27 -0.02 5.18
CA LYS A 5 -24.26 1.02 5.17
C LYS A 5 -22.94 0.47 5.65
N THR A 6 -23.00 -0.26 6.74
CA THR A 6 -21.78 -0.80 7.31
C THR A 6 -21.11 -1.72 6.31
N LYS A 7 -21.86 -2.55 5.66
CA LYS A 7 -21.29 -3.45 4.69
C LYS A 7 -20.67 -2.73 3.54
N LYS A 8 -21.32 -1.70 3.06
CA LYS A 8 -20.76 -0.94 1.97
C LYS A 8 -19.42 -0.40 2.32
N ASP A 9 -19.31 0.16 3.51
CA ASP A 9 -18.06 0.74 3.93
C ASP A 9 -16.95 -0.30 3.98
N SER A 10 -17.26 -1.46 4.50
CA SER A 10 -16.23 -2.47 4.59
C SER A 10 -15.88 -3.06 3.23
N HIS A 11 -16.79 -2.99 2.26
CA HIS A 11 -16.51 -3.50 0.93
C HIS A 11 -15.76 -2.52 0.08
N LYS A 12 -15.93 -1.26 0.37
CA LYS A 12 -15.25 -0.24 -0.40
C LYS A 12 -13.86 -0.05 0.08
N ARG A 13 -12.93 -0.67 -0.58
CA ARG A 13 -11.52 -0.51 -0.27
C ARG A 13 -10.85 0.30 -1.35
N VAL A 14 -11.40 1.47 -1.63
CA VAL A 14 -10.86 2.37 -2.62
C VAL A 14 -10.33 3.60 -1.92
N ILE A 15 -9.05 3.84 -2.10
CA ILE A 15 -8.36 4.95 -1.45
C ILE A 15 -7.78 5.86 -2.51
N GLU A 16 -7.99 7.16 -2.33
CA GLU A 16 -7.45 8.15 -3.26
C GLU A 16 -6.52 9.10 -2.54
N PHE A 17 -5.40 9.37 -3.14
CA PHE A 17 -4.49 10.39 -2.64
C PHE A 17 -3.63 10.88 -3.80
N GLY A 18 -3.51 12.21 -3.89
CA GLY A 18 -2.82 12.79 -5.04
C GLY A 18 -3.51 12.38 -6.31
N SER A 19 -2.74 11.91 -7.27
CA SER A 19 -3.29 11.42 -8.53
C SER A 19 -3.42 9.90 -8.53
N ILE A 20 -3.35 9.28 -7.37
CA ILE A 20 -3.35 7.84 -7.22
C ILE A 20 -4.68 7.37 -6.67
N LYS A 21 -5.18 6.28 -7.21
CA LYS A 21 -6.39 5.65 -6.70
C LYS A 21 -6.11 4.17 -6.56
N ILE A 22 -6.30 3.63 -5.37
CA ILE A 22 -6.04 2.22 -5.10
C ILE A 22 -7.34 1.51 -4.82
N ASP A 23 -7.62 0.47 -5.60
CA ASP A 23 -8.80 -0.36 -5.41
C ASP A 23 -8.34 -1.71 -4.88
N LEU A 24 -8.47 -1.90 -3.58
CA LEU A 24 -7.99 -3.10 -2.94
C LEU A 24 -8.85 -4.32 -3.25
N ASN A 25 -10.10 -4.09 -3.61
CA ASN A 25 -10.98 -5.21 -3.97
C ASN A 25 -10.64 -5.76 -5.35
N LYS A 26 -10.38 -4.85 -6.28
CA LYS A 26 -10.05 -5.27 -7.64
C LYS A 26 -8.57 -5.50 -7.85
N LEU A 27 -7.77 -5.13 -6.87
CA LEU A 27 -6.32 -5.30 -6.94
C LEU A 27 -5.72 -4.48 -8.08
N PHE A 28 -6.10 -3.22 -8.14
CA PHE A 28 -5.57 -2.29 -9.13
C PHE A 28 -5.16 -0.98 -8.50
N ILE A 29 -4.14 -0.39 -9.07
CA ILE A 29 -3.75 0.98 -8.75
C ILE A 29 -3.91 1.78 -10.02
N TYR A 30 -4.68 2.85 -9.92
CA TYR A 30 -4.89 3.75 -11.06
C TYR A 30 -4.03 4.98 -10.84
N ARG A 31 -3.14 5.21 -11.78
CA ARG A 31 -2.22 6.34 -11.71
C ARG A 31 -2.29 7.08 -13.03
N GLY A 32 -3.00 8.21 -13.02
CA GLY A 32 -3.27 8.90 -14.25
C GLY A 32 -4.11 8.03 -15.16
N SER A 33 -3.62 7.77 -16.35
CA SER A 33 -4.33 6.90 -17.28
C SER A 33 -3.87 5.45 -17.21
N GLN A 34 -2.99 5.13 -16.28
CA GLN A 34 -2.46 3.78 -16.17
C GLN A 34 -3.21 2.96 -15.14
N ASN A 35 -3.40 1.70 -15.46
CA ASN A 35 -4.00 0.74 -14.52
C ASN A 35 -2.95 -0.30 -14.22
N LEU A 36 -2.52 -0.35 -12.97
CA LEU A 36 -1.45 -1.24 -12.56
C LEU A 36 -2.00 -2.30 -11.63
N LYS A 37 -1.74 -3.54 -11.96
CA LYS A 37 -2.25 -4.64 -11.16
C LYS A 37 -1.36 -4.90 -9.96
N ILE A 38 -1.98 -5.26 -8.83
CA ILE A 38 -1.23 -5.65 -7.65
C ILE A 38 -1.60 -7.08 -7.29
N ASN A 39 -0.69 -7.74 -6.59
CA ASN A 39 -0.96 -9.11 -6.16
C ASN A 39 -1.44 -9.12 -4.72
N SER A 40 -1.74 -10.32 -4.21
CA SER A 40 -2.27 -10.46 -2.86
C SER A 40 -1.30 -9.96 -1.81
N THR A 41 -0.03 -10.20 -1.98
CA THR A 41 0.98 -9.76 -1.04
C THR A 41 1.02 -8.25 -0.96
N GLU A 42 1.00 -7.61 -2.11
CA GLU A 42 1.01 -6.15 -2.16
C GLU A 42 -0.26 -5.57 -1.54
N LYS A 43 -1.38 -6.26 -1.74
CA LYS A 43 -2.63 -5.81 -1.15
C LYS A 43 -2.55 -5.84 0.38
N ILE A 44 -2.01 -6.91 0.94
CA ILE A 44 -1.91 -7.03 2.39
C ILE A 44 -1.08 -5.91 2.97
N ILE A 45 0.04 -5.63 2.34
CA ILE A 45 0.93 -4.57 2.81
C ILE A 45 0.25 -3.22 2.71
N LEU A 46 -0.33 -2.93 1.56
CA LEU A 46 -1.00 -1.65 1.35
C LEU A 46 -2.15 -1.45 2.32
N GLU A 47 -2.94 -2.48 2.51
CA GLU A 47 -4.08 -2.40 3.41
C GLU A 47 -3.64 -2.05 4.81
N LYS A 48 -2.58 -2.68 5.28
CA LYS A 48 -2.08 -2.42 6.62
C LYS A 48 -1.58 -0.99 6.76
N MET A 49 -0.84 -0.54 5.76
CA MET A 49 -0.29 0.81 5.80
C MET A 49 -1.37 1.87 5.66
N ILE A 50 -2.38 1.60 4.84
CA ILE A 50 -3.48 2.53 4.65
C ILE A 50 -4.28 2.71 5.93
N ASN A 51 -4.41 1.65 6.70
CA ASN A 51 -5.14 1.72 7.97
C ASN A 51 -4.39 2.52 9.02
N SER A 52 -3.10 2.72 8.82
CA SER A 52 -2.29 3.49 9.78
C SER A 52 -1.36 4.42 9.02
N PRO A 53 -1.90 5.43 8.36
CA PRO A 53 -1.06 6.35 7.59
C PRO A 53 -0.09 7.07 8.50
N GLY A 54 1.12 7.24 8.03
CA GLY A 54 2.13 7.94 8.81
C GLY A 54 2.86 7.08 9.81
N LYS A 55 2.42 5.84 9.98
CA LYS A 55 3.10 4.94 10.90
C LYS A 55 4.27 4.27 10.19
N ILE A 56 5.37 4.14 10.90
CA ILE A 56 6.56 3.47 10.36
C ILE A 56 6.44 1.99 10.65
N PHE A 57 6.51 1.20 9.59
CA PHE A 57 6.47 -0.27 9.70
C PHE A 57 7.85 -0.83 9.47
N LYS A 58 8.32 -1.60 10.43
CA LYS A 58 9.62 -2.24 10.29
C LYS A 58 9.53 -3.40 9.32
N ARG A 59 10.67 -3.75 8.72
CA ARG A 59 10.70 -4.90 7.82
C ARG A 59 10.13 -6.13 8.47
N GLU A 60 10.47 -6.34 9.73
CA GLU A 60 9.99 -7.51 10.46
C GLU A 60 8.48 -7.53 10.53
N GLU A 61 7.87 -6.38 10.78
CA GLU A 61 6.42 -6.30 10.85
C GLU A 61 5.79 -6.65 9.53
N ILE A 62 6.35 -6.10 8.45
CA ILE A 62 5.82 -6.37 7.12
C ILE A 62 5.99 -7.84 6.78
N GLY A 63 7.15 -8.39 7.13
CA GLY A 63 7.40 -9.79 6.86
C GLY A 63 6.41 -10.70 7.56
N LYS A 64 6.03 -10.36 8.79
CA LYS A 64 5.06 -11.16 9.51
C LYS A 64 3.68 -11.09 8.90
N LEU A 65 3.35 -9.95 8.32
CA LEU A 65 2.05 -9.78 7.66
C LEU A 65 1.89 -10.74 6.50
N ILE A 66 2.96 -10.96 5.77
CA ILE A 66 2.90 -11.76 4.56
C ILE A 66 3.56 -13.12 4.72
N ASP A 67 3.86 -13.47 5.97
CA ASP A 67 4.44 -14.78 6.27
C ASP A 67 5.72 -15.02 5.49
N LEU A 68 6.59 -14.03 5.50
CA LEU A 68 7.84 -14.07 4.76
C LEU A 68 9.00 -13.82 5.71
N ASP A 69 9.97 -14.72 5.69
CA ASP A 69 11.11 -14.63 6.58
C ASP A 69 12.24 -13.79 6.03
N LYS A 70 12.35 -13.71 4.73
CA LYS A 70 13.50 -13.08 4.10
C LYS A 70 13.31 -11.58 3.97
N GLU A 71 14.08 -10.83 4.71
CA GLU A 71 14.00 -9.39 4.69
C GLU A 71 14.31 -8.81 3.33
N ARG A 72 15.18 -9.50 2.60
CA ARG A 72 15.54 -9.02 1.27
C ARG A 72 14.33 -8.96 0.36
N SER A 73 13.44 -9.94 0.50
CA SER A 73 12.22 -9.97 -0.31
C SER A 73 11.30 -8.81 0.02
N ILE A 74 11.32 -8.36 1.26
CA ILE A 74 10.51 -7.21 1.65
C ILE A 74 10.93 -5.99 0.86
N ASP A 75 12.23 -5.75 0.76
CA ASP A 75 12.72 -4.60 0.01
C ASP A 75 12.30 -4.66 -1.45
N VAL A 76 12.33 -5.84 -2.04
CA VAL A 76 11.93 -6.00 -3.43
C VAL A 76 10.44 -5.68 -3.59
N ILE A 77 9.62 -6.19 -2.68
CA ILE A 77 8.19 -5.96 -2.75
C ILE A 77 7.88 -4.48 -2.60
N ILE A 78 8.52 -3.84 -1.65
CA ILE A 78 8.31 -2.40 -1.43
C ILE A 78 8.75 -1.60 -2.65
N THR A 79 9.87 -1.99 -3.24
CA THR A 79 10.35 -1.30 -4.44
C THR A 79 9.34 -1.42 -5.57
N ARG A 80 8.76 -2.59 -5.74
CA ARG A 80 7.76 -2.79 -6.78
C ARG A 80 6.50 -1.99 -6.51
N LEU A 81 6.07 -1.96 -5.25
CA LEU A 81 4.92 -1.15 -4.86
C LEU A 81 5.18 0.31 -5.13
N ARG A 82 6.37 0.76 -4.79
CA ARG A 82 6.71 2.17 -4.98
C ARG A 82 6.60 2.56 -6.45
N LYS A 83 7.03 1.68 -7.33
CA LYS A 83 6.93 1.96 -8.76
C LYS A 83 5.48 2.07 -9.21
N LYS A 84 4.57 1.44 -8.48
CA LYS A 84 3.16 1.48 -8.85
C LYS A 84 2.44 2.69 -8.28
N VAL A 85 2.81 3.12 -7.09
CA VAL A 85 2.11 4.23 -6.45
C VAL A 85 2.77 5.58 -6.69
N GLU A 86 4.03 5.60 -7.08
CA GLU A 86 4.74 6.86 -7.25
C GLU A 86 4.91 7.20 -8.71
N GLU A 87 4.69 8.45 -9.04
CA GLU A 87 4.99 8.92 -10.39
C GLU A 87 6.48 8.93 -10.60
N ASN A 88 7.22 9.26 -9.56
CA ASN A 88 8.67 9.29 -9.61
C ASN A 88 9.21 8.46 -8.45
N PRO A 89 9.46 7.18 -8.67
CA PRO A 89 9.92 6.31 -7.58
C PRO A 89 11.23 6.74 -6.95
N LYS A 90 12.02 7.51 -7.66
CA LYS A 90 13.28 7.98 -7.11
C LYS A 90 13.08 9.12 -6.13
N SER A 91 11.94 9.78 -6.19
CA SER A 91 11.59 10.83 -5.25
C SER A 91 10.20 10.55 -4.70
N PRO A 92 10.06 9.51 -3.89
CA PRO A 92 8.74 9.06 -3.46
C PRO A 92 8.07 10.08 -2.54
N LYS A 93 6.80 10.29 -2.77
CA LYS A 93 6.00 11.17 -1.94
C LYS A 93 5.16 10.40 -0.95
N TYR A 94 4.72 9.22 -1.33
CA TYR A 94 3.75 8.48 -0.53
C TYR A 94 4.38 7.31 0.20
N LEU A 95 5.01 6.43 -0.52
CA LEU A 95 5.62 5.24 0.10
C LEU A 95 7.10 5.50 0.27
N GLN A 96 7.48 5.91 1.47
CA GLN A 96 8.84 6.32 1.74
C GLN A 96 9.59 5.34 2.62
N THR A 97 10.90 5.34 2.45
CA THR A 97 11.79 4.55 3.29
C THR A 97 12.36 5.45 4.36
N ILE A 98 12.24 5.02 5.61
CA ILE A 98 12.86 5.73 6.72
C ILE A 98 14.11 4.96 7.08
N ARG A 99 15.25 5.52 6.75
CA ARG A 99 16.51 4.83 6.91
C ARG A 99 16.69 4.34 8.34
N GLY A 100 16.99 3.06 8.47
CA GLY A 100 17.24 2.48 9.78
C GLY A 100 15.99 2.15 10.55
N GLU A 101 14.80 2.51 10.06
CA GLU A 101 13.58 2.27 10.81
C GLU A 101 12.55 1.45 10.05
N GLY A 102 12.36 1.72 8.76
CA GLY A 102 11.38 0.95 8.00
C GLY A 102 10.74 1.75 6.91
N TYR A 103 9.45 1.49 6.71
CA TYR A 103 8.71 2.10 5.63
C TYR A 103 7.45 2.78 6.15
N VAL A 104 7.04 3.84 5.48
CA VAL A 104 5.87 4.59 5.90
C VAL A 104 5.07 5.00 4.66
N LEU A 105 3.76 4.98 4.80
CA LEU A 105 2.88 5.44 3.74
C LEU A 105 2.19 6.71 4.18
N TRP A 106 2.39 7.75 3.39
CA TRP A 106 1.75 9.04 3.64
C TRP A 106 0.55 9.19 2.71
N ILE A 107 -0.60 9.37 3.28
CA ILE A 107 -1.83 9.59 2.52
C ILE A 107 -2.34 10.97 2.88
N GLU A 108 -2.68 11.73 1.87
CA GLU A 108 -3.23 13.05 2.14
C GLU A 108 -4.68 13.12 1.97
#